data_7631532b0b875077fa7e832496da7821
#
_entry.id   7631532b0b875077fa7e832496da7821
#
_cell.length_a   1.000
_cell.length_b   1.000
_cell.length_c   1.000
_cell.angle_alpha   90.00
_cell.angle_beta   90.00
_cell.angle_gamma   90.00
#
_symmetry.space_group_name_H-M   'P 1'
#
loop_
_entity.id
_entity.type
_entity.pdbx_description
1 polymer ?
#
loop_
_entity_poly.entity_id
_entity_poly.type
_entity_poly.pdbx_seq_one_letter_code
_entity_poly.pdbx_strand_id
1 'polypeptide(L)'
;MMAINELDSICRQLYFHLLKGRLRKRTRDDLGISIANLLESSIQFTDSNNFITDDVDHTIIELIKERGYVYLENLLSDEDIEALKTYFHFKQLEYSIKGEKSHGLFHKIPKEVGSAYYSQTDIQLCPIFYKIAHNPWLISIAENYLGAPPTIGTIASWWTFQSEEVSVNQLFHHDRDDFRALKLFVYLTDVDENNGAHVYVEKSHEYDILKRYANSKFSDNIKLENLFWQWVEKHRKKDVEIETFFDKSMIKTHVGKQGTTFFEDTRGFHKGSPLLKGKRWLFQMLYTLVPVVPFSVSQEYKLVKRSDVQGYSNILLNDKVKFSTRMYYVD
;
A
#
# COMPACT_ATOMS: atom_id res chain seq x y z
N MET A 1 -21.40 22.33 6.26
CA MET A 1 -20.44 21.42 5.63
C MET A 1 -19.05 21.84 6.09
N MET A 2 -18.26 20.92 6.66
CA MET A 2 -16.92 21.20 7.16
C MET A 2 -15.98 21.40 5.97
N ALA A 3 -15.08 22.39 6.03
CA ALA A 3 -14.07 22.56 4.97
C ALA A 3 -13.13 21.34 4.95
N ILE A 4 -12.69 20.90 3.77
CA ILE A 4 -11.79 19.73 3.61
C ILE A 4 -10.54 19.87 4.49
N ASN A 5 -9.96 21.05 4.56
CA ASN A 5 -8.77 21.31 5.39
C ASN A 5 -9.03 21.14 6.90
N GLU A 6 -10.23 21.46 7.37
CA GLU A 6 -10.64 21.26 8.76
C GLU A 6 -10.84 19.78 9.07
N LEU A 7 -11.50 19.05 8.16
CA LEU A 7 -11.67 17.61 8.24
C LEU A 7 -10.31 16.88 8.25
N ASP A 8 -9.41 17.25 7.34
CA ASP A 8 -8.05 16.71 7.28
C ASP A 8 -7.27 16.98 8.59
N SER A 9 -7.44 18.15 9.21
CA SER A 9 -6.82 18.47 10.48
C SER A 9 -7.32 17.59 11.62
N ILE A 10 -8.63 17.39 11.72
CA ILE A 10 -9.25 16.52 12.73
C ILE A 10 -8.77 15.07 12.52
N CYS A 11 -8.78 14.57 11.30
CA CYS A 11 -8.33 13.24 10.97
C CYS A 11 -6.86 13.02 11.35
N ARG A 12 -5.97 13.99 11.09
CA ARG A 12 -4.56 13.93 11.50
C ARG A 12 -4.40 13.89 13.02
N GLN A 13 -5.18 14.68 13.76
CA GLN A 13 -5.15 14.65 15.23
C GLN A 13 -5.60 13.28 15.75
N LEU A 14 -6.69 12.72 15.23
CA LEU A 14 -7.17 11.39 15.58
C LEU A 14 -6.09 10.32 15.30
N TYR A 15 -5.46 10.38 14.13
CA TYR A 15 -4.38 9.47 13.78
C TYR A 15 -3.22 9.54 14.79
N PHE A 16 -2.70 10.75 15.08
CA PHE A 16 -1.58 10.89 16.00
C PHE A 16 -1.90 10.43 17.42
N HIS A 17 -3.07 10.73 17.91
CA HIS A 17 -3.45 10.37 19.27
C HIS A 17 -3.83 8.89 19.43
N LEU A 18 -4.48 8.31 18.43
CA LEU A 18 -5.03 6.96 18.52
C LEU A 18 -4.13 5.89 17.90
N LEU A 19 -3.65 6.04 16.68
CA LEU A 19 -2.81 5.01 16.05
C LEU A 19 -1.42 4.92 16.65
N LYS A 20 -0.81 6.07 16.98
CA LYS A 20 0.47 6.10 17.67
C LYS A 20 0.40 5.49 19.07
N GLY A 21 -0.79 5.50 19.70
CA GLY A 21 -1.06 4.94 21.03
C GLY A 21 -1.14 3.41 21.11
N ARG A 22 -0.78 2.64 20.08
CA ARG A 22 -0.79 1.18 20.04
C ARG A 22 -2.17 0.54 20.32
N LEU A 23 -3.19 1.02 19.64
CA LEU A 23 -4.51 0.39 19.69
C LEU A 23 -4.44 -1.10 19.32
N ARG A 24 -5.20 -1.91 20.04
CA ARG A 24 -5.40 -3.32 19.68
C ARG A 24 -6.09 -3.42 18.32
N LYS A 25 -5.82 -4.50 17.60
CA LYS A 25 -6.37 -4.74 16.25
C LYS A 25 -7.89 -4.53 16.21
N ARG A 26 -8.64 -5.11 17.13
CA ARG A 26 -10.10 -4.94 17.23
C ARG A 26 -10.51 -3.47 17.30
N THR A 27 -9.96 -2.72 18.25
CA THR A 27 -10.32 -1.30 18.47
C THR A 27 -9.96 -0.46 17.23
N ARG A 28 -8.86 -0.77 16.57
CA ARG A 28 -8.45 -0.09 15.33
C ARG A 28 -9.43 -0.34 14.19
N ASP A 29 -9.86 -1.59 14.01
CA ASP A 29 -10.81 -1.96 12.96
C ASP A 29 -12.20 -1.31 13.22
N ASP A 30 -12.69 -1.33 14.48
CA ASP A 30 -13.94 -0.66 14.88
C ASP A 30 -13.90 0.86 14.64
N LEU A 31 -12.77 1.51 14.97
CA LEU A 31 -12.56 2.94 14.69
C LEU A 31 -12.48 3.22 13.19
N GLY A 32 -11.86 2.33 12.42
CA GLY A 32 -11.79 2.44 10.96
C GLY A 32 -13.17 2.50 10.31
N ILE A 33 -14.11 1.68 10.76
CA ILE A 33 -15.50 1.71 10.31
C ILE A 33 -16.16 3.05 10.68
N SER A 34 -15.99 3.50 11.92
CA SER A 34 -16.59 4.75 12.40
C SER A 34 -16.06 5.98 11.66
N ILE A 35 -14.75 6.00 11.37
CA ILE A 35 -14.12 7.08 10.61
C ILE A 35 -14.58 7.05 9.15
N ALA A 36 -14.69 5.87 8.53
CA ALA A 36 -15.21 5.74 7.17
C ALA A 36 -16.63 6.32 7.07
N ASN A 37 -17.53 5.95 7.96
CA ASN A 37 -18.91 6.47 7.98
C ASN A 37 -18.95 7.99 8.18
N LEU A 38 -18.09 8.54 9.04
CA LEU A 38 -17.98 9.98 9.24
C LEU A 38 -17.50 10.68 7.95
N LEU A 39 -16.49 10.18 7.29
CA LEU A 39 -15.93 10.75 6.06
C LEU A 39 -16.96 10.67 4.92
N GLU A 40 -17.61 9.52 4.72
CA GLU A 40 -18.64 9.33 3.71
C GLU A 40 -19.76 10.35 3.87
N SER A 41 -20.24 10.55 5.10
CA SER A 41 -21.33 11.52 5.37
C SER A 41 -20.90 12.99 5.28
N SER A 42 -19.60 13.27 5.41
CA SER A 42 -19.06 14.65 5.46
C SER A 42 -18.54 15.14 4.12
N ILE A 43 -18.10 14.24 3.22
CA ILE A 43 -17.53 14.59 1.93
C ILE A 43 -18.63 14.50 0.86
N GLN A 44 -18.88 15.62 0.19
CA GLN A 44 -19.80 15.67 -0.96
C GLN A 44 -19.07 16.28 -2.15
N PHE A 45 -19.18 15.63 -3.28
CA PHE A 45 -18.69 16.12 -4.55
C PHE A 45 -19.80 16.80 -5.34
N THR A 46 -19.47 17.93 -5.98
CA THR A 46 -20.45 18.75 -6.71
C THR A 46 -20.67 18.25 -8.15
N ASP A 47 -19.66 17.57 -8.71
CA ASP A 47 -19.77 17.01 -10.05
C ASP A 47 -20.70 15.79 -10.05
N SER A 48 -21.94 16.04 -10.51
CA SER A 48 -22.94 14.99 -10.79
C SER A 48 -22.62 14.13 -12.03
N ASN A 49 -21.56 14.45 -12.74
CA ASN A 49 -21.01 13.57 -13.78
C ASN A 49 -20.38 12.36 -13.09
N ASN A 50 -21.27 11.46 -12.71
CA ASN A 50 -20.99 10.12 -12.26
C ASN A 50 -20.20 9.35 -13.34
N PHE A 51 -18.91 9.65 -13.48
CA PHE A 51 -17.96 8.60 -13.85
C PHE A 51 -17.73 7.74 -12.60
N ILE A 52 -18.82 7.40 -11.94
CA ILE A 52 -18.90 6.17 -11.20
C ILE A 52 -18.74 5.16 -12.31
N THR A 53 -17.69 4.43 -12.26
CA THR A 53 -17.74 3.09 -12.75
C THR A 53 -18.77 2.39 -11.84
N ASP A 54 -20.07 2.47 -12.21
CA ASP A 54 -21.11 1.57 -11.68
C ASP A 54 -20.70 0.10 -11.95
N ASP A 55 -19.62 -0.09 -12.66
CA ASP A 55 -18.91 -1.32 -13.03
C ASP A 55 -17.65 -1.60 -12.19
N VAL A 56 -17.56 -1.14 -10.94
CA VAL A 56 -16.58 -1.82 -10.06
C VAL A 56 -17.08 -3.25 -9.89
N ASP A 57 -16.36 -4.17 -10.49
CA ASP A 57 -16.67 -5.59 -10.30
C ASP A 57 -16.70 -5.90 -8.81
N HIS A 58 -17.92 -6.09 -8.28
CA HIS A 58 -18.13 -6.44 -6.87
C HIS A 58 -17.31 -7.63 -6.45
N THR A 59 -16.93 -8.51 -7.39
CA THR A 59 -16.06 -9.66 -7.16
C THR A 59 -14.68 -9.23 -6.66
N ILE A 60 -14.14 -8.12 -7.17
CA ILE A 60 -12.85 -7.55 -6.71
C ILE A 60 -12.95 -7.19 -5.23
N ILE A 61 -14.01 -6.46 -4.86
CA ILE A 61 -14.22 -6.02 -3.48
C ILE A 61 -14.42 -7.20 -2.53
N GLU A 62 -15.24 -8.17 -2.93
CA GLU A 62 -15.48 -9.37 -2.12
C GLU A 62 -14.21 -10.22 -1.95
N LEU A 63 -13.37 -10.34 -2.99
CA LEU A 63 -12.09 -11.03 -2.88
C LEU A 63 -11.14 -10.32 -1.90
N ILE A 64 -11.06 -8.98 -1.92
CA ILE A 64 -10.25 -8.25 -0.94
C ILE A 64 -10.82 -8.45 0.47
N LYS A 65 -12.14 -8.35 0.66
CA LYS A 65 -12.78 -8.60 1.96
C LYS A 65 -12.57 -10.03 2.46
N GLU A 66 -12.64 -11.01 1.58
CA GLU A 66 -12.50 -12.42 1.95
C GLU A 66 -11.04 -12.79 2.24
N ARG A 67 -10.11 -12.43 1.34
CA ARG A 67 -8.72 -12.93 1.34
C ARG A 67 -7.72 -11.93 1.87
N GLY A 68 -8.01 -10.64 1.73
CA GLY A 68 -7.12 -9.53 2.02
C GLY A 68 -6.34 -9.04 0.81
N TYR A 69 -6.47 -9.66 -0.36
CA TYR A 69 -5.84 -9.24 -1.61
C TYR A 69 -6.61 -9.68 -2.86
N VAL A 70 -6.32 -9.02 -3.99
CA VAL A 70 -6.82 -9.41 -5.31
C VAL A 70 -5.81 -9.00 -6.38
N TYR A 71 -5.60 -9.84 -7.40
CA TYR A 71 -4.85 -9.47 -8.59
C TYR A 71 -5.72 -8.63 -9.52
N LEU A 72 -5.08 -7.65 -10.16
CA LEU A 72 -5.70 -6.82 -11.19
C LEU A 72 -5.03 -7.11 -12.53
N GLU A 73 -5.85 -7.24 -13.57
CA GLU A 73 -5.36 -7.50 -14.91
C GLU A 73 -5.18 -6.19 -15.70
N ASN A 74 -4.19 -6.17 -16.59
CA ASN A 74 -4.02 -5.17 -17.63
C ASN A 74 -3.92 -3.70 -17.15
N LEU A 75 -3.34 -3.46 -15.96
CA LEU A 75 -3.12 -2.07 -15.50
C LEU A 75 -2.02 -1.36 -16.30
N LEU A 76 -0.95 -2.06 -16.64
CA LEU A 76 0.16 -1.58 -17.43
C LEU A 76 0.38 -2.47 -18.65
N SER A 77 0.59 -1.85 -19.81
CA SER A 77 1.07 -2.55 -21.01
C SER A 77 2.59 -2.71 -20.99
N ASP A 78 3.12 -3.53 -21.89
CA ASP A 78 4.58 -3.65 -22.07
C ASP A 78 5.19 -2.30 -22.52
N GLU A 79 4.47 -1.51 -23.32
CA GLU A 79 4.87 -0.16 -23.73
C GLU A 79 4.93 0.79 -22.54
N ASP A 80 3.97 0.73 -21.60
CA ASP A 80 4.00 1.51 -20.36
C ASP A 80 5.24 1.18 -19.54
N ILE A 81 5.62 -0.11 -19.43
CA ILE A 81 6.80 -0.53 -18.69
C ILE A 81 8.10 -0.08 -19.37
N GLU A 82 8.19 -0.16 -20.69
CA GLU A 82 9.35 0.36 -21.43
C GLU A 82 9.45 1.89 -21.30
N ALA A 83 8.33 2.61 -21.30
CA ALA A 83 8.30 4.04 -21.04
C ALA A 83 8.77 4.37 -19.61
N LEU A 84 8.40 3.59 -18.60
CA LEU A 84 8.92 3.71 -17.23
C LEU A 84 10.44 3.50 -17.17
N LYS A 85 10.96 2.46 -17.81
CA LYS A 85 12.40 2.18 -17.87
C LYS A 85 13.16 3.35 -18.52
N THR A 86 12.62 3.89 -19.59
CA THR A 86 13.20 5.05 -20.30
C THR A 86 13.19 6.29 -19.42
N TYR A 87 12.06 6.61 -18.78
CA TYR A 87 11.89 7.77 -17.91
C TYR A 87 12.87 7.73 -16.72
N PHE A 88 13.01 6.58 -16.08
CA PHE A 88 13.84 6.42 -14.89
C PHE A 88 15.33 6.12 -15.19
N HIS A 89 15.70 5.94 -16.44
CA HIS A 89 17.09 5.54 -16.82
C HIS A 89 18.17 6.47 -16.25
N PHE A 90 17.94 7.78 -16.28
CA PHE A 90 18.87 8.80 -15.79
C PHE A 90 18.47 9.42 -14.45
N LYS A 91 17.46 8.88 -13.79
CA LYS A 91 17.02 9.36 -12.47
C LYS A 91 17.89 8.77 -11.37
N GLN A 92 18.22 9.60 -10.38
CA GLN A 92 18.98 9.16 -9.23
C GLN A 92 18.10 8.40 -8.24
N LEU A 93 18.71 7.44 -7.57
CA LEU A 93 18.12 6.68 -6.48
C LEU A 93 18.77 7.13 -5.18
N GLU A 94 17.96 7.36 -4.15
CA GLU A 94 18.40 7.56 -2.78
C GLU A 94 18.55 6.21 -2.09
N TYR A 95 19.65 6.00 -1.38
CA TYR A 95 19.93 4.81 -0.59
C TYR A 95 20.72 5.17 0.67
N SER A 96 20.84 4.22 1.59
CA SER A 96 21.67 4.40 2.80
C SER A 96 22.75 3.34 2.88
N ILE A 97 23.95 3.77 3.28
CA ILE A 97 25.08 2.89 3.63
C ILE A 97 25.49 3.24 5.06
N LYS A 98 25.46 2.27 5.97
CA LYS A 98 25.83 2.46 7.38
C LYS A 98 25.11 3.64 8.06
N GLY A 99 23.87 3.90 7.65
CA GLY A 99 23.05 4.99 8.18
C GLY A 99 23.24 6.36 7.50
N GLU A 100 24.22 6.50 6.60
CA GLU A 100 24.44 7.72 5.84
C GLU A 100 23.67 7.68 4.50
N LYS A 101 22.94 8.77 4.21
CA LYS A 101 22.22 8.92 2.94
C LYS A 101 23.16 9.22 1.79
N SER A 102 22.93 8.60 0.66
CA SER A 102 23.66 8.80 -0.58
C SER A 102 22.74 8.69 -1.79
N HIS A 103 23.21 9.13 -2.95
CA HIS A 103 22.47 9.10 -4.20
C HIS A 103 23.34 8.54 -5.32
N GLY A 104 22.70 7.86 -6.28
CA GLY A 104 23.41 7.34 -7.44
C GLY A 104 22.47 6.85 -8.53
N LEU A 105 23.02 6.73 -9.74
CA LEU A 105 22.32 6.10 -10.84
C LEU A 105 22.24 4.59 -10.59
N PHE A 106 21.20 3.94 -11.09
CA PHE A 106 20.94 2.52 -10.90
C PHE A 106 22.18 1.62 -11.10
N HIS A 107 22.94 1.84 -12.16
CA HIS A 107 24.14 1.05 -12.48
C HIS A 107 25.38 1.38 -11.61
N LYS A 108 25.28 2.41 -10.76
CA LYS A 108 26.32 2.84 -9.81
C LYS A 108 25.96 2.56 -8.35
N ILE A 109 24.83 1.89 -8.09
CA ILE A 109 24.46 1.52 -6.73
C ILE A 109 25.45 0.50 -6.16
N PRO A 110 26.06 0.77 -4.99
CA PRO A 110 26.99 -0.16 -4.35
C PRO A 110 26.34 -1.50 -3.99
N LYS A 111 27.14 -2.58 -3.97
CA LYS A 111 26.64 -3.94 -3.70
C LYS A 111 26.09 -4.15 -2.29
N GLU A 112 26.50 -3.31 -1.35
CA GLU A 112 26.08 -3.35 0.06
C GLU A 112 24.65 -2.80 0.25
N VAL A 113 24.10 -2.14 -0.77
CA VAL A 113 22.79 -1.51 -0.72
C VAL A 113 21.70 -2.55 -0.94
N GLY A 114 20.85 -2.75 0.05
CA GLY A 114 19.70 -3.66 -0.05
C GLY A 114 18.49 -3.03 -0.76
N SER A 115 18.30 -1.70 -0.66
CA SER A 115 17.19 -1.00 -1.32
C SER A 115 17.57 0.43 -1.69
N ALA A 116 17.09 0.90 -2.84
CA ALA A 116 17.30 2.26 -3.32
C ALA A 116 16.01 2.83 -3.94
N TYR A 117 15.64 4.04 -3.56
CA TYR A 117 14.33 4.67 -3.81
C TYR A 117 14.47 5.81 -4.82
N TYR A 118 13.53 5.91 -5.74
CA TYR A 118 13.38 7.12 -6.55
C TYR A 118 12.83 8.27 -5.72
N SER A 119 13.20 9.51 -6.07
CA SER A 119 12.69 10.70 -5.38
C SER A 119 11.18 10.82 -5.55
N GLN A 120 10.52 11.39 -4.54
CA GLN A 120 9.08 11.65 -4.61
C GLN A 120 8.71 12.50 -5.81
N THR A 121 9.51 13.53 -6.11
CA THR A 121 9.29 14.42 -7.26
C THR A 121 9.41 13.68 -8.60
N ASP A 122 10.41 12.80 -8.77
CA ASP A 122 10.54 12.02 -10.00
C ASP A 122 9.36 11.07 -10.21
N ILE A 123 8.82 10.50 -9.13
CA ILE A 123 7.64 9.64 -9.17
C ILE A 123 6.40 10.46 -9.56
N GLN A 124 6.19 11.63 -8.94
CA GLN A 124 5.03 12.50 -9.21
C GLN A 124 5.03 13.05 -10.64
N LEU A 125 6.21 13.37 -11.20
CA LEU A 125 6.35 13.89 -12.56
C LEU A 125 6.34 12.78 -13.63
N CYS A 126 6.38 11.51 -13.24
CA CYS A 126 6.32 10.39 -14.19
C CYS A 126 4.92 10.25 -14.79
N PRO A 127 4.73 10.38 -16.12
CA PRO A 127 3.41 10.33 -16.75
C PRO A 127 2.64 9.04 -16.47
N ILE A 128 3.33 7.90 -16.43
CA ILE A 128 2.70 6.59 -16.17
C ILE A 128 2.21 6.50 -14.72
N PHE A 129 3.04 6.89 -13.76
CA PHE A 129 2.63 6.88 -12.34
C PHE A 129 1.55 7.93 -12.04
N TYR A 130 1.59 9.08 -12.74
CA TYR A 130 0.52 10.06 -12.69
C TYR A 130 -0.81 9.47 -13.18
N LYS A 131 -0.80 8.76 -14.32
CA LYS A 131 -1.97 8.05 -14.87
C LYS A 131 -2.53 7.02 -13.86
N ILE A 132 -1.66 6.25 -13.20
CA ILE A 132 -2.08 5.30 -12.16
C ILE A 132 -2.70 6.02 -10.97
N ALA A 133 -2.07 7.07 -10.44
CA ALA A 133 -2.56 7.83 -9.29
C ALA A 133 -3.92 8.52 -9.55
N HIS A 134 -4.19 8.90 -10.80
CA HIS A 134 -5.43 9.56 -11.23
C HIS A 134 -6.42 8.61 -11.90
N ASN A 135 -6.23 7.29 -11.76
CA ASN A 135 -7.11 6.30 -12.36
C ASN A 135 -8.42 6.19 -11.54
N PRO A 136 -9.59 6.60 -12.08
CA PRO A 136 -10.84 6.63 -11.34
C PRO A 136 -11.32 5.22 -10.95
N TRP A 137 -11.01 4.20 -11.73
CA TRP A 137 -11.37 2.82 -11.42
C TRP A 137 -10.62 2.30 -10.19
N LEU A 138 -9.31 2.54 -10.07
CA LEU A 138 -8.53 2.19 -8.89
C LEU A 138 -9.01 2.93 -7.64
N ILE A 139 -9.35 4.23 -7.78
CA ILE A 139 -9.91 5.05 -6.70
C ILE A 139 -11.27 4.50 -6.26
N SER A 140 -12.13 4.09 -7.20
CA SER A 140 -13.44 3.49 -6.90
C SER A 140 -13.31 2.15 -6.19
N ILE A 141 -12.38 1.28 -6.57
CA ILE A 141 -12.09 0.04 -5.83
C ILE A 141 -11.71 0.37 -4.39
N ALA A 142 -10.77 1.30 -4.21
CA ALA A 142 -10.32 1.70 -2.87
C ALA A 142 -11.45 2.30 -2.04
N GLU A 143 -12.30 3.17 -2.62
CA GLU A 143 -13.46 3.77 -1.96
C GLU A 143 -14.46 2.70 -1.48
N ASN A 144 -14.86 1.79 -2.38
CA ASN A 144 -15.81 0.73 -2.05
C ASN A 144 -15.26 -0.23 -0.97
N TYR A 145 -13.95 -0.47 -0.97
CA TYR A 145 -13.32 -1.29 0.06
C TYR A 145 -13.17 -0.56 1.39
N LEU A 146 -12.72 0.70 1.38
CA LEU A 146 -12.48 1.49 2.60
C LEU A 146 -13.78 2.01 3.22
N GLY A 147 -14.84 2.18 2.40
CA GLY A 147 -16.15 2.69 2.82
C GLY A 147 -16.25 4.22 2.83
N ALA A 148 -15.28 4.93 2.25
CA ALA A 148 -15.30 6.38 2.05
C ALA A 148 -14.30 6.80 0.98
N PRO A 149 -14.40 8.01 0.39
CA PRO A 149 -13.46 8.54 -0.58
C PRO A 149 -12.01 8.48 -0.05
N PRO A 150 -11.11 7.78 -0.73
CA PRO A 150 -9.76 7.58 -0.24
C PRO A 150 -8.88 8.80 -0.44
N THR A 151 -7.83 8.89 0.38
CA THR A 151 -6.66 9.75 0.13
C THR A 151 -5.49 8.87 -0.26
N ILE A 152 -4.73 9.26 -1.29
CA ILE A 152 -3.45 8.63 -1.56
C ILE A 152 -2.45 9.12 -0.52
N GLY A 153 -2.09 8.25 0.42
CA GLY A 153 -1.20 8.55 1.54
C GLY A 153 0.28 8.36 1.20
N THR A 154 0.61 7.44 0.27
CA THR A 154 1.99 7.21 -0.17
C THR A 154 2.01 6.76 -1.62
N ILE A 155 2.98 7.29 -2.37
CA ILE A 155 3.38 6.79 -3.68
C ILE A 155 4.89 6.54 -3.61
N ALA A 156 5.35 5.33 -3.92
CA ALA A 156 6.77 4.99 -3.84
C ALA A 156 7.19 4.05 -4.97
N SER A 157 8.42 4.17 -5.41
CA SER A 157 9.03 3.23 -6.34
C SER A 157 10.49 3.01 -5.96
N TRP A 158 10.90 1.75 -5.90
CA TRP A 158 12.25 1.40 -5.46
C TRP A 158 12.75 0.11 -6.06
N TRP A 159 14.08 0.02 -6.10
CA TRP A 159 14.81 -1.20 -6.38
C TRP A 159 15.17 -1.91 -5.08
N THR A 160 15.05 -3.22 -5.09
CA THR A 160 15.61 -4.11 -4.05
C THR A 160 16.73 -4.93 -4.68
N PHE A 161 17.84 -5.04 -3.97
CA PHE A 161 19.03 -5.76 -4.39
C PHE A 161 19.32 -6.90 -3.41
N GLN A 162 20.14 -7.85 -3.86
CA GLN A 162 20.66 -8.88 -2.97
C GLN A 162 21.51 -8.23 -1.88
N SER A 163 21.25 -8.56 -0.62
CA SER A 163 21.99 -8.04 0.54
C SER A 163 22.18 -9.14 1.57
N GLU A 164 23.33 -9.15 2.24
CA GLU A 164 23.57 -10.05 3.37
C GLU A 164 22.82 -9.63 4.62
N GLU A 165 22.44 -8.36 4.74
CA GLU A 165 21.66 -7.85 5.85
C GLU A 165 20.16 -8.13 5.67
N VAL A 166 19.58 -8.81 6.64
CA VAL A 166 18.12 -9.04 6.69
C VAL A 166 17.43 -7.75 7.08
N SER A 167 16.70 -7.17 6.15
CA SER A 167 15.84 -6.01 6.44
C SER A 167 14.71 -6.38 7.41
N VAL A 168 14.34 -5.47 8.28
CA VAL A 168 13.18 -5.65 9.18
C VAL A 168 11.86 -5.90 8.43
N ASN A 169 11.76 -5.49 7.16
CA ASN A 169 10.60 -5.74 6.30
C ASN A 169 10.57 -7.16 5.72
N GLN A 170 11.63 -7.95 5.94
CA GLN A 170 11.69 -9.38 5.61
C GLN A 170 11.14 -10.26 6.74
N LEU A 171 10.80 -9.68 7.90
CA LEU A 171 10.01 -10.35 8.93
C LEU A 171 8.54 -10.06 8.70
N PHE A 172 7.67 -11.05 8.95
CA PHE A 172 6.24 -10.82 8.89
C PHE A 172 5.80 -9.70 9.84
N HIS A 173 4.98 -8.82 9.35
CA HIS A 173 4.41 -7.70 10.08
C HIS A 173 3.02 -7.36 9.57
N HIS A 174 2.37 -6.48 10.25
CA HIS A 174 1.16 -5.82 9.78
C HIS A 174 1.37 -4.31 9.82
N ASP A 175 0.88 -3.63 8.81
CA ASP A 175 1.02 -2.18 8.74
C ASP A 175 0.03 -1.48 9.68
N ARG A 176 0.46 -0.28 10.11
CA ARG A 176 -0.34 0.63 10.94
C ARG A 176 -0.35 2.01 10.31
N ASP A 177 -0.38 2.05 8.99
CA ASP A 177 -0.33 3.29 8.21
C ASP A 177 -1.61 4.10 8.37
N ASP A 178 -2.75 3.41 8.59
CA ASP A 178 -4.06 4.02 8.87
C ASP A 178 -4.95 3.02 9.63
N PHE A 179 -6.15 3.47 10.00
CA PHE A 179 -7.21 2.63 10.58
C PHE A 179 -7.73 1.60 9.56
N ARG A 180 -7.93 2.04 8.32
CA ARG A 180 -8.18 1.19 7.15
C ARG A 180 -7.30 1.67 6.00
N ALA A 181 -6.68 0.73 5.32
CA ALA A 181 -5.76 1.02 4.23
C ALA A 181 -5.82 -0.08 3.17
N LEU A 182 -5.52 0.31 1.94
CA LEU A 182 -5.40 -0.61 0.81
C LEU A 182 -4.17 -0.21 -0.01
N LYS A 183 -3.25 -1.13 -0.26
CA LYS A 183 -2.05 -0.89 -1.06
C LYS A 183 -2.17 -1.51 -2.44
N LEU A 184 -1.86 -0.72 -3.45
CA LEU A 184 -1.59 -1.19 -4.80
C LEU A 184 -0.11 -1.49 -4.92
N PHE A 185 0.22 -2.69 -5.37
CA PHE A 185 1.58 -3.11 -5.75
C PHE A 185 1.64 -3.39 -7.24
N VAL A 186 2.72 -2.96 -7.89
CA VAL A 186 3.00 -3.25 -9.28
C VAL A 186 4.44 -3.74 -9.41
N TYR A 187 4.64 -4.93 -9.91
CA TYR A 187 5.96 -5.46 -10.24
C TYR A 187 6.42 -4.89 -11.58
N LEU A 188 7.52 -4.17 -11.56
CA LEU A 188 8.13 -3.56 -12.77
C LEU A 188 9.27 -4.41 -13.34
N THR A 189 9.50 -5.57 -12.73
CA THR A 189 10.38 -6.66 -13.19
C THR A 189 9.69 -7.98 -12.93
N ASP A 190 10.12 -9.05 -13.58
CA ASP A 190 9.70 -10.41 -13.23
C ASP A 190 10.04 -10.72 -11.76
N VAL A 191 9.10 -11.33 -11.05
CA VAL A 191 9.26 -11.73 -9.64
C VAL A 191 8.95 -13.20 -9.49
N ASP A 192 9.93 -13.95 -8.99
CA ASP A 192 9.78 -15.35 -8.57
C ASP A 192 10.07 -15.50 -7.05
N GLU A 193 10.00 -16.70 -6.53
CA GLU A 193 10.20 -17.00 -5.10
C GLU A 193 11.60 -16.61 -4.58
N ASN A 194 12.60 -16.46 -5.47
CA ASN A 194 13.98 -16.22 -5.11
C ASN A 194 14.42 -14.77 -5.26
N ASN A 195 13.59 -13.91 -5.87
CA ASN A 195 13.96 -12.51 -6.09
C ASN A 195 13.05 -11.52 -5.38
N GLY A 196 12.68 -11.85 -4.14
CA GLY A 196 12.03 -10.92 -3.24
C GLY A 196 10.52 -10.86 -3.37
N ALA A 197 9.87 -11.98 -3.69
CA ALA A 197 8.42 -12.05 -3.74
C ALA A 197 7.77 -11.51 -2.47
N HIS A 198 6.64 -10.85 -2.61
CA HIS A 198 5.80 -10.46 -1.49
C HIS A 198 5.05 -11.68 -0.96
N VAL A 199 4.99 -11.84 0.36
CA VAL A 199 4.31 -12.96 1.01
C VAL A 199 3.24 -12.43 1.93
N TYR A 200 2.05 -13.01 1.84
CA TYR A 200 0.86 -12.60 2.58
C TYR A 200 0.19 -13.78 3.25
N VAL A 201 -0.39 -13.55 4.44
CA VAL A 201 -1.24 -14.53 5.13
C VAL A 201 -2.69 -14.18 4.89
N GLU A 202 -3.38 -14.97 4.07
CA GLU A 202 -4.81 -14.78 3.78
C GLU A 202 -5.65 -14.70 5.06
N LYS A 203 -6.70 -13.86 5.02
CA LYS A 203 -7.70 -13.75 6.10
C LYS A 203 -7.13 -13.22 7.43
N SER A 204 -5.97 -12.54 7.39
CA SER A 204 -5.33 -11.99 8.59
C SER A 204 -5.52 -10.47 8.76
N HIS A 205 -6.19 -9.79 7.82
CA HIS A 205 -6.31 -8.33 7.78
C HIS A 205 -7.34 -7.75 8.75
N GLU A 206 -8.47 -8.42 8.97
CA GLU A 206 -9.55 -7.93 9.84
C GLU A 206 -9.71 -8.77 11.12
N TYR A 207 -10.06 -8.11 12.23
CA TYR A 207 -10.22 -8.77 13.53
C TYR A 207 -11.31 -9.84 13.51
N ASP A 208 -12.47 -9.57 12.93
CA ASP A 208 -13.60 -10.52 12.92
C ASP A 208 -13.32 -11.76 12.08
N ILE A 209 -12.54 -11.61 10.99
CA ILE A 209 -12.07 -12.74 10.19
C ILE A 209 -11.10 -13.59 11.02
N LEU A 210 -10.10 -12.96 11.65
CA LEU A 210 -9.17 -13.63 12.54
C LEU A 210 -9.87 -14.31 13.72
N LYS A 211 -10.91 -13.68 14.26
CA LYS A 211 -11.70 -14.25 15.38
C LYS A 211 -12.42 -15.53 14.95
N ARG A 212 -13.07 -15.52 13.77
CA ARG A 212 -13.69 -16.74 13.23
C ARG A 212 -12.66 -17.84 13.00
N TYR A 213 -11.51 -17.50 12.45
CA TYR A 213 -10.39 -18.44 12.28
C TYR A 213 -9.91 -19.00 13.62
N ALA A 214 -9.62 -18.14 14.60
CA ALA A 214 -9.13 -18.56 15.92
C ALA A 214 -10.14 -19.46 16.66
N ASN A 215 -11.42 -19.07 16.62
CA ASN A 215 -12.49 -19.88 17.21
C ASN A 215 -12.57 -21.27 16.59
N SER A 216 -12.41 -21.39 15.28
CA SER A 216 -12.40 -22.68 14.58
C SER A 216 -11.14 -23.50 14.87
N LYS A 217 -9.97 -22.85 14.86
CA LYS A 217 -8.66 -23.51 14.97
C LYS A 217 -8.33 -23.94 16.39
N PHE A 218 -8.76 -23.17 17.40
CA PHE A 218 -8.39 -23.33 18.79
C PHE A 218 -9.57 -23.62 19.73
N SER A 219 -10.72 -24.06 19.18
CA SER A 219 -11.99 -24.29 19.89
C SER A 219 -11.83 -25.07 21.22
N ASP A 220 -10.93 -26.04 21.25
CA ASP A 220 -10.73 -26.93 22.35
C ASP A 220 -9.51 -26.55 23.24
N ASN A 221 -8.87 -25.40 22.94
CA ASN A 221 -7.65 -24.99 23.62
C ASN A 221 -7.60 -23.49 23.93
N ILE A 222 -8.31 -23.06 24.95
CA ILE A 222 -8.37 -21.64 25.38
C ILE A 222 -6.99 -21.05 25.70
N LYS A 223 -6.03 -21.87 26.15
CA LYS A 223 -4.67 -21.38 26.43
C LYS A 223 -3.95 -21.03 25.15
N LEU A 224 -4.09 -21.84 24.12
CA LEU A 224 -3.50 -21.60 22.80
C LEU A 224 -4.17 -20.42 22.10
N GLU A 225 -5.49 -20.28 22.23
CA GLU A 225 -6.21 -19.10 21.71
C GLU A 225 -5.72 -17.81 22.39
N ASN A 226 -5.55 -17.80 23.70
CA ASN A 226 -5.02 -16.64 24.43
C ASN A 226 -3.59 -16.30 23.99
N LEU A 227 -2.73 -17.30 23.76
CA LEU A 227 -1.38 -17.11 23.24
C LEU A 227 -1.42 -16.53 21.81
N PHE A 228 -2.32 -17.02 20.95
CA PHE A 228 -2.54 -16.48 19.61
C PHE A 228 -2.87 -14.99 19.65
N TRP A 229 -3.83 -14.56 20.48
CA TRP A 229 -4.21 -13.15 20.56
C TRP A 229 -3.10 -12.27 21.12
N GLN A 230 -2.32 -12.71 22.08
CA GLN A 230 -1.13 -11.99 22.55
C GLN A 230 -0.08 -11.87 21.45
N TRP A 231 0.10 -12.93 20.66
CA TRP A 231 1.03 -12.97 19.55
C TRP A 231 0.58 -12.08 18.38
N VAL A 232 -0.72 -12.02 18.05
CA VAL A 232 -1.28 -11.14 17.01
C VAL A 232 -0.84 -9.69 17.21
N GLU A 233 -0.80 -9.21 18.44
CA GLU A 233 -0.43 -7.83 18.76
C GLU A 233 1.08 -7.52 18.63
N LYS A 234 1.94 -8.53 18.52
CA LYS A 234 3.38 -8.31 18.27
C LYS A 234 3.59 -7.70 16.89
N HIS A 235 4.52 -6.74 16.78
CA HIS A 235 4.74 -6.05 15.52
C HIS A 235 5.48 -6.89 14.48
N ARG A 236 6.51 -7.64 14.87
CA ARG A 236 7.35 -8.46 13.98
C ARG A 236 7.28 -9.92 14.35
N LYS A 237 7.22 -10.81 13.36
CA LYS A 237 7.06 -12.26 13.52
C LYS A 237 8.00 -13.01 12.60
N LYS A 238 8.55 -14.11 13.10
CA LYS A 238 9.36 -15.03 12.30
C LYS A 238 8.45 -16.00 11.52
N ASP A 239 8.98 -16.56 10.44
CA ASP A 239 8.26 -17.54 9.61
C ASP A 239 7.70 -18.70 10.43
N VAL A 240 8.53 -19.27 11.31
CA VAL A 240 8.13 -20.37 12.19
C VAL A 240 6.96 -20.01 13.12
N GLU A 241 6.85 -18.74 13.54
CA GLU A 241 5.73 -18.28 14.36
C GLU A 241 4.43 -18.22 13.54
N ILE A 242 4.52 -17.75 12.28
CA ILE A 242 3.38 -17.77 11.34
C ILE A 242 2.93 -19.21 11.10
N GLU A 243 3.84 -20.11 10.77
CA GLU A 243 3.55 -21.53 10.49
C GLU A 243 3.01 -22.29 11.72
N THR A 244 3.26 -21.79 12.94
CA THR A 244 2.69 -22.34 14.17
C THR A 244 1.20 -22.03 14.27
N PHE A 245 0.79 -20.82 13.89
CA PHE A 245 -0.57 -20.34 14.09
C PHE A 245 -1.45 -20.45 12.84
N PHE A 246 -0.89 -20.39 11.64
CA PHE A 246 -1.64 -20.43 10.38
C PHE A 246 -1.33 -21.69 9.59
N ASP A 247 -2.33 -22.17 8.86
CA ASP A 247 -2.16 -23.27 7.93
C ASP A 247 -1.31 -22.81 6.73
N LYS A 248 -0.43 -23.68 6.25
CA LYS A 248 0.45 -23.34 5.11
C LYS A 248 -0.31 -22.90 3.86
N SER A 249 -1.51 -23.42 3.65
CA SER A 249 -2.39 -23.04 2.55
C SER A 249 -2.84 -21.58 2.59
N MET A 250 -2.79 -20.94 3.76
CA MET A 250 -3.11 -19.51 3.93
C MET A 250 -1.92 -18.59 3.62
N ILE A 251 -0.71 -19.14 3.55
CA ILE A 251 0.51 -18.35 3.27
C ILE A 251 0.69 -18.30 1.75
N LYS A 252 0.50 -17.13 1.17
CA LYS A 252 0.57 -16.89 -0.28
C LYS A 252 1.83 -16.13 -0.65
N THR A 253 2.51 -16.59 -1.67
CA THR A 253 3.66 -15.91 -2.26
C THR A 253 3.20 -15.29 -3.58
N HIS A 254 3.25 -13.96 -3.67
CA HIS A 254 2.89 -13.23 -4.88
C HIS A 254 4.08 -13.26 -5.86
N VAL A 255 3.97 -14.06 -6.88
CA VAL A 255 4.93 -14.15 -8.00
C VAL A 255 4.27 -13.72 -9.29
N GLY A 256 5.03 -13.27 -10.27
CA GLY A 256 4.48 -12.89 -11.56
C GLY A 256 5.49 -12.20 -12.47
N LYS A 257 5.06 -11.97 -13.70
CA LYS A 257 5.81 -11.22 -14.70
C LYS A 257 5.79 -9.71 -14.40
N GLN A 258 6.70 -8.96 -15.04
CA GLN A 258 6.58 -7.51 -15.06
C GLN A 258 5.15 -7.10 -15.46
N GLY A 259 4.61 -6.05 -14.84
CA GLY A 259 3.20 -5.65 -14.99
C GLY A 259 2.24 -6.33 -14.01
N THR A 260 2.63 -7.42 -13.33
CA THR A 260 1.79 -8.04 -12.30
C THR A 260 1.39 -7.00 -11.26
N THR A 261 0.08 -6.86 -11.10
CA THR A 261 -0.54 -5.85 -10.23
C THR A 261 -1.50 -6.51 -9.26
N PHE A 262 -1.49 -6.06 -8.01
CA PHE A 262 -2.44 -6.53 -7.01
C PHE A 262 -2.74 -5.45 -5.97
N PHE A 263 -3.97 -5.46 -5.47
CA PHE A 263 -4.34 -4.78 -4.24
C PHE A 263 -4.15 -5.72 -3.05
N GLU A 264 -3.71 -5.14 -1.93
CA GLU A 264 -3.55 -5.85 -0.66
C GLU A 264 -3.89 -4.97 0.53
N ASP A 265 -4.65 -5.50 1.47
CA ASP A 265 -4.84 -4.91 2.79
C ASP A 265 -3.68 -5.29 3.71
N THR A 266 -2.69 -4.43 3.77
CA THR A 266 -1.46 -4.65 4.54
C THR A 266 -1.63 -4.58 6.07
N ARG A 267 -2.87 -4.43 6.58
CA ARG A 267 -3.20 -4.71 7.98
C ARG A 267 -3.15 -6.22 8.28
N GLY A 268 -3.17 -7.08 7.24
CA GLY A 268 -2.84 -8.49 7.32
C GLY A 268 -1.34 -8.75 7.52
N PHE A 269 -0.98 -9.96 7.94
CA PHE A 269 0.43 -10.33 8.10
C PHE A 269 1.09 -10.53 6.74
N HIS A 270 2.13 -9.76 6.47
CA HIS A 270 2.86 -9.80 5.22
C HIS A 270 4.35 -9.55 5.42
N LYS A 271 5.15 -9.86 4.40
CA LYS A 271 6.58 -9.54 4.33
C LYS A 271 7.07 -9.47 2.89
N GLY A 272 8.21 -8.82 2.65
CA GLY A 272 9.01 -9.05 1.45
C GLY A 272 9.97 -10.22 1.69
N SER A 273 10.04 -11.18 0.78
CA SER A 273 11.05 -12.24 0.86
C SER A 273 12.45 -11.67 0.61
N PRO A 274 13.51 -12.28 1.17
CA PRO A 274 14.89 -11.95 0.80
C PRO A 274 15.12 -12.13 -0.71
N LEU A 275 15.94 -11.26 -1.30
CA LEU A 275 16.45 -11.48 -2.65
C LEU A 275 17.66 -12.44 -2.57
N LEU A 276 17.47 -13.65 -3.08
CA LEU A 276 18.54 -14.64 -3.21
C LEU A 276 19.28 -14.52 -4.53
N LYS A 277 18.61 -13.92 -5.56
CA LYS A 277 19.19 -13.67 -6.89
C LYS A 277 18.57 -12.45 -7.54
N GLY A 278 19.29 -11.82 -8.45
CA GLY A 278 18.78 -10.76 -9.29
C GLY A 278 18.49 -9.45 -8.55
N LYS A 279 17.50 -8.75 -8.99
CA LYS A 279 17.01 -7.47 -8.45
C LYS A 279 15.55 -7.29 -8.80
N ARG A 280 14.80 -6.56 -7.95
CA ARG A 280 13.37 -6.32 -8.12
C ARG A 280 13.09 -4.83 -8.13
N TRP A 281 12.34 -4.38 -9.12
CA TRP A 281 11.78 -3.04 -9.17
C TRP A 281 10.29 -3.08 -8.87
N LEU A 282 9.85 -2.27 -7.91
CA LEU A 282 8.49 -2.24 -7.40
C LEU A 282 7.95 -0.80 -7.40
N PHE A 283 6.68 -0.66 -7.76
CA PHE A 283 5.87 0.52 -7.48
C PHE A 283 4.80 0.18 -6.46
N GLN A 284 4.54 1.11 -5.55
CA GLN A 284 3.52 1.00 -4.51
C GLN A 284 2.73 2.29 -4.39
N MET A 285 1.43 2.16 -4.19
CA MET A 285 0.56 3.28 -3.85
C MET A 285 -0.37 2.87 -2.71
N LEU A 286 -0.45 3.71 -1.67
CA LEU A 286 -1.25 3.47 -0.48
C LEU A 286 -2.49 4.36 -0.51
N TYR A 287 -3.66 3.76 -0.43
CA TYR A 287 -4.94 4.41 -0.20
C TYR A 287 -5.29 4.35 1.28
N THR A 288 -5.66 5.49 1.86
CA THR A 288 -5.99 5.67 3.28
C THR A 288 -7.30 6.43 3.43
N LEU A 289 -7.93 6.30 4.59
CA LEU A 289 -9.03 7.17 5.01
C LEU A 289 -8.52 8.54 5.44
N VAL A 290 -7.37 8.57 6.11
CA VAL A 290 -6.82 9.76 6.75
C VAL A 290 -5.65 10.30 5.92
N PRO A 291 -5.56 11.63 5.69
CA PRO A 291 -4.49 12.23 4.90
C PRO A 291 -3.18 12.30 5.71
N VAL A 292 -2.63 11.15 6.05
CA VAL A 292 -1.38 11.04 6.79
C VAL A 292 -0.34 10.35 5.96
N VAL A 293 0.82 10.96 5.87
CA VAL A 293 2.01 10.34 5.27
C VAL A 293 2.60 9.38 6.29
N PRO A 294 2.74 8.09 5.97
CA PRO A 294 3.43 7.15 6.85
C PRO A 294 4.85 7.62 7.20
N PHE A 295 5.24 7.46 8.47
CA PHE A 295 6.56 7.89 8.96
C PHE A 295 7.76 7.23 8.26
N SER A 296 7.54 6.15 7.53
CA SER A 296 8.57 5.46 6.74
C SER A 296 9.05 6.28 5.53
N VAL A 297 8.30 7.29 5.12
CA VAL A 297 8.65 8.15 3.99
C VAL A 297 9.31 9.41 4.53
N SER A 298 10.63 9.37 4.69
CA SER A 298 11.46 10.48 5.20
C SER A 298 11.70 11.60 4.17
N GLN A 299 10.98 11.62 3.07
CA GLN A 299 11.19 12.58 1.98
C GLN A 299 10.39 13.86 2.20
N GLU A 300 10.99 15.00 1.87
CA GLU A 300 10.30 16.28 1.85
C GLU A 300 9.10 16.21 0.90
N TYR A 301 7.94 16.50 1.46
CA TYR A 301 6.68 16.48 0.74
C TYR A 301 6.57 17.74 -0.12
N LYS A 302 6.63 17.61 -1.43
CA LYS A 302 6.40 18.71 -2.36
C LYS A 302 5.15 18.44 -3.17
N LEU A 303 4.24 19.40 -3.15
CA LEU A 303 3.11 19.40 -4.07
C LEU A 303 3.62 19.74 -5.48
N VAL A 304 3.18 18.93 -6.46
CA VAL A 304 3.49 19.14 -7.89
C VAL A 304 2.27 19.72 -8.58
N LYS A 305 2.46 20.74 -9.43
CA LYS A 305 1.36 21.21 -10.27
C LYS A 305 1.05 20.13 -11.31
N ARG A 306 -0.23 19.85 -11.51
CA ARG A 306 -0.67 18.87 -12.52
C ARG A 306 -0.17 19.27 -13.91
N SER A 307 -0.15 20.57 -14.21
CA SER A 307 0.39 21.12 -15.47
C SER A 307 1.87 20.83 -15.72
N ASP A 308 2.65 20.52 -14.68
CA ASP A 308 4.07 20.17 -14.82
C ASP A 308 4.30 18.73 -15.28
N VAL A 309 3.24 17.89 -15.24
CA VAL A 309 3.31 16.50 -15.69
C VAL A 309 3.03 16.42 -17.18
N GLN A 310 3.94 15.82 -17.92
CA GLN A 310 3.76 15.64 -19.36
C GLN A 310 2.51 14.79 -19.66
N GLY A 311 1.62 15.29 -20.50
CA GLY A 311 0.39 14.59 -20.90
C GLY A 311 -0.73 14.64 -19.86
N TYR A 312 -0.64 15.46 -18.80
CA TYR A 312 -1.66 15.59 -17.76
C TYR A 312 -3.06 15.92 -18.32
N SER A 313 -3.13 16.73 -19.40
CA SER A 313 -4.39 17.15 -20.03
C SER A 313 -5.20 16.00 -20.65
N ASN A 314 -4.58 14.85 -20.84
CA ASN A 314 -5.25 13.65 -21.38
C ASN A 314 -5.99 12.84 -20.30
N ILE A 315 -5.92 13.27 -19.04
CA ILE A 315 -6.53 12.58 -17.90
C ILE A 315 -7.74 13.38 -17.44
N LEU A 316 -8.89 12.72 -17.43
CA LEU A 316 -10.12 13.31 -16.92
C LEU A 316 -10.06 13.46 -15.40
N LEU A 317 -10.12 14.70 -14.94
CA LEU A 317 -10.08 15.05 -13.52
C LEU A 317 -11.48 15.44 -13.05
N ASN A 318 -12.12 14.59 -12.26
CA ASN A 318 -13.31 14.94 -11.47
C ASN A 318 -12.92 15.30 -10.03
N ASP A 319 -13.86 15.83 -9.26
CA ASP A 319 -13.64 16.27 -7.87
C ASP A 319 -13.13 15.11 -6.98
N LYS A 320 -13.59 13.88 -7.18
CA LYS A 320 -13.16 12.70 -6.44
C LYS A 320 -11.69 12.37 -6.70
N VAL A 321 -11.26 12.38 -7.95
CA VAL A 321 -9.85 12.16 -8.33
C VAL A 321 -8.97 13.26 -7.74
N LYS A 322 -9.40 14.53 -7.84
CA LYS A 322 -8.67 15.67 -7.24
C LYS A 322 -8.56 15.53 -5.72
N PHE A 323 -9.66 15.17 -5.06
CA PHE A 323 -9.65 14.89 -3.63
C PHE A 323 -8.67 13.79 -3.24
N SER A 324 -8.71 12.65 -3.92
CA SER A 324 -7.86 11.50 -3.62
C SER A 324 -6.37 11.82 -3.80
N THR A 325 -6.02 12.65 -4.78
CA THR A 325 -4.63 13.00 -5.14
C THR A 325 -4.12 14.30 -4.51
N ARG A 326 -4.94 15.02 -3.69
CA ARG A 326 -4.64 16.36 -3.14
C ARG A 326 -3.37 16.44 -2.31
N MET A 327 -2.91 15.33 -1.77
CA MET A 327 -1.68 15.27 -0.99
C MET A 327 -0.41 15.37 -1.85
N TYR A 328 -0.52 15.15 -3.15
CA TYR A 328 0.60 15.08 -4.09
C TYR A 328 0.51 16.12 -5.19
N TYR A 329 -0.71 16.51 -5.60
CA TYR A 329 -0.93 17.34 -6.77
C TYR A 329 -1.86 18.51 -6.48
N VAL A 330 -1.54 19.64 -7.10
CA VAL A 330 -2.36 20.86 -7.14
C VAL A 330 -2.64 21.28 -8.58
N ASP A 331 -3.72 22.06 -8.78
CA ASP A 331 -4.10 22.59 -10.11
C ASP A 331 -3.18 23.71 -10.54
#